data_503229346dc9117a84227269c488e502
#
_entry.id   503229346dc9117a84227269c488e502
#
_cell.length_a   1.000
_cell.length_b   1.000
_cell.length_c   1.000
_cell.angle_alpha   90.00
_cell.angle_beta   90.00
_cell.angle_gamma   90.00
#
_symmetry.space_group_name_H-M   'P 1'
#
loop_
_entity.id
_entity.type
_entity.pdbx_description
1 polymer ?
#
loop_
_entity_poly.entity_id
_entity_poly.type
_entity_poly.pdbx_seq_one_letter_code
_entity_poly.pdbx_strand_id
1 'polypeptide(L)'
;MSVSDVVEIVSQSAVSFTQPSISIQSVPSVTIGSIAFETVGQITTSSTTSTSLDVFDTTLYRSAKYVIQVTDTTNNLYHFCELMVLHNGLIAFVTEYASLYSSYSLMSFDASISGTSLFVTGTPTNPNNTVKIYRVAVGV
;
A
#
# COMPACT_ATOMS: atom_id res chain seq x y z
N MET A 1 -32.42 -4.25 -6.57
CA MET A 1 -31.23 -4.80 -7.24
C MET A 1 -30.53 -5.77 -6.30
N SER A 2 -30.23 -6.94 -6.76
CA SER A 2 -29.50 -7.93 -5.96
C SER A 2 -27.98 -7.64 -5.98
N VAL A 3 -27.26 -8.17 -5.00
CA VAL A 3 -25.80 -8.07 -4.92
C VAL A 3 -25.11 -8.71 -6.16
N SER A 4 -25.69 -9.79 -6.70
CA SER A 4 -25.18 -10.46 -7.88
C SER A 4 -25.26 -9.57 -9.13
N ASP A 5 -26.26 -8.72 -9.26
CA ASP A 5 -26.38 -7.79 -10.38
C ASP A 5 -25.27 -6.72 -10.32
N VAL A 6 -24.92 -6.28 -9.13
CA VAL A 6 -23.79 -5.32 -8.92
C VAL A 6 -22.47 -5.95 -9.29
N VAL A 7 -22.22 -7.20 -8.90
CA VAL A 7 -21.01 -7.95 -9.24
C VAL A 7 -20.91 -8.16 -10.74
N GLU A 8 -22.03 -8.50 -11.40
CA GLU A 8 -22.08 -8.68 -12.86
C GLU A 8 -21.72 -7.39 -13.60
N ILE A 9 -22.21 -6.22 -13.15
CA ILE A 9 -21.86 -4.92 -13.74
C ILE A 9 -20.37 -4.66 -13.62
N VAL A 10 -19.76 -4.94 -12.47
CA VAL A 10 -18.33 -4.73 -12.23
C VAL A 10 -17.46 -5.65 -13.08
N SER A 11 -17.92 -6.87 -13.37
CA SER A 11 -17.18 -7.84 -14.18
C SER A 11 -17.20 -7.55 -15.68
N GLN A 12 -18.08 -6.71 -16.17
CA GLN A 12 -18.21 -6.35 -17.58
C GLN A 12 -17.27 -5.20 -17.95
N SER A 13 -16.41 -5.42 -18.93
CA SER A 13 -15.42 -4.44 -19.38
C SER A 13 -15.99 -3.23 -20.13
N ALA A 14 -17.23 -3.29 -20.59
CA ALA A 14 -17.88 -2.25 -21.41
C ALA A 14 -19.01 -1.53 -20.64
N VAL A 15 -18.98 -1.51 -19.32
CA VAL A 15 -20.04 -0.92 -18.52
C VAL A 15 -19.87 0.59 -18.44
N SER A 16 -20.94 1.31 -18.71
CA SER A 16 -21.03 2.74 -18.40
C SER A 16 -21.69 2.93 -17.04
N PHE A 17 -20.96 3.52 -16.11
CA PHE A 17 -21.47 3.81 -14.76
C PHE A 17 -22.26 5.08 -14.75
N THR A 18 -23.55 4.99 -15.09
CA THR A 18 -24.48 6.13 -15.06
C THR A 18 -25.19 6.28 -13.71
N GLN A 19 -25.09 5.29 -12.86
CA GLN A 19 -25.73 5.28 -11.54
C GLN A 19 -24.73 5.71 -10.46
N PRO A 20 -24.94 6.85 -9.80
CA PRO A 20 -24.03 7.33 -8.76
C PRO A 20 -24.05 6.47 -7.48
N SER A 21 -25.04 5.58 -7.34
CA SER A 21 -25.16 4.70 -6.18
C SER A 21 -24.25 3.46 -6.23
N ILE A 22 -23.57 3.18 -7.35
CA ILE A 22 -22.63 2.06 -7.45
C ILE A 22 -21.35 2.46 -6.73
N SER A 23 -21.02 1.73 -5.67
CA SER A 23 -19.84 1.96 -4.87
C SER A 23 -18.91 0.76 -4.92
N ILE A 24 -17.61 1.01 -5.14
CA ILE A 24 -16.54 0.02 -5.05
C ILE A 24 -15.70 0.17 -3.79
N GLN A 25 -16.18 0.92 -2.79
CA GLN A 25 -15.44 1.19 -1.55
C GLN A 25 -15.12 -0.07 -0.73
N SER A 26 -15.91 -1.11 -0.88
CA SER A 26 -15.69 -2.38 -0.19
C SER A 26 -14.74 -3.32 -0.95
N VAL A 27 -14.31 -2.97 -2.14
CA VAL A 27 -13.38 -3.77 -2.93
C VAL A 27 -11.94 -3.46 -2.49
N PRO A 28 -11.20 -4.43 -1.89
CA PRO A 28 -9.85 -4.18 -1.39
C PRO A 28 -8.83 -3.99 -2.52
N SER A 29 -9.10 -4.51 -3.71
CA SER A 29 -8.22 -4.38 -4.86
C SER A 29 -9.00 -4.34 -6.16
N VAL A 30 -8.42 -3.64 -7.15
CA VAL A 30 -8.88 -3.66 -8.55
C VAL A 30 -7.68 -4.03 -9.41
N THR A 31 -7.82 -5.07 -10.24
CA THR A 31 -6.77 -5.51 -11.15
C THR A 31 -7.16 -5.18 -12.58
N ILE A 32 -6.25 -4.54 -13.30
CA ILE A 32 -6.39 -4.23 -14.73
C ILE A 32 -5.16 -4.79 -15.44
N GLY A 33 -5.33 -5.88 -16.21
CA GLY A 33 -4.22 -6.60 -16.82
C GLY A 33 -3.26 -7.15 -15.74
N SER A 34 -2.01 -6.73 -15.77
CA SER A 34 -0.98 -7.12 -14.80
C SER A 34 -0.75 -6.09 -13.69
N ILE A 35 -1.65 -5.13 -13.53
CA ILE A 35 -1.54 -4.07 -12.53
C ILE A 35 -2.65 -4.22 -11.50
N ALA A 36 -2.28 -4.29 -10.22
CA ALA A 36 -3.21 -4.32 -9.10
C ALA A 36 -3.14 -3.00 -8.31
N PHE A 37 -4.30 -2.38 -8.11
CA PHE A 37 -4.49 -1.21 -7.26
C PHE A 37 -5.10 -1.68 -5.95
N GLU A 38 -4.42 -1.46 -4.84
CA GLU A 38 -4.83 -2.02 -3.55
C GLU A 38 -4.69 -1.00 -2.43
N THR A 39 -5.69 -0.97 -1.56
CA THR A 39 -5.55 -0.33 -0.26
C THR A 39 -4.97 -1.35 0.71
N VAL A 40 -3.73 -1.14 1.16
CA VAL A 40 -3.11 -1.98 2.18
C VAL A 40 -3.79 -1.78 3.53
N GLY A 41 -4.28 -0.58 3.77
CA GLY A 41 -5.07 -0.25 4.95
C GLY A 41 -4.35 0.66 5.92
N GLN A 42 -4.68 0.48 7.20
CA GLN A 42 -4.13 1.28 8.28
C GLN A 42 -3.42 0.40 9.29
N ILE A 43 -2.23 0.80 9.68
CA ILE A 43 -1.41 0.15 10.70
C ILE A 43 -1.15 1.15 11.82
N THR A 44 -1.18 0.70 13.07
CA THR A 44 -0.77 1.51 14.22
C THR A 44 0.51 0.96 14.83
N THR A 45 1.40 1.84 15.28
CA THR A 45 2.60 1.48 16.02
C THR A 45 2.53 2.08 17.40
N SER A 46 3.05 1.37 18.39
CA SER A 46 3.17 1.83 19.79
C SER A 46 4.62 1.86 20.27
N SER A 47 5.56 1.59 19.38
CA SER A 47 6.99 1.57 19.68
C SER A 47 7.80 2.05 18.49
N THR A 48 9.10 2.15 18.64
CA THR A 48 10.05 2.48 17.57
C THR A 48 10.67 1.24 16.92
N THR A 49 10.11 0.06 17.18
CA THR A 49 10.56 -1.19 16.58
C THR A 49 10.10 -1.29 15.12
N SER A 50 10.95 -1.84 14.26
CA SER A 50 10.61 -2.11 12.86
C SER A 50 9.35 -2.98 12.78
N THR A 51 8.42 -2.57 11.95
CA THR A 51 7.10 -3.19 11.80
C THR A 51 6.85 -3.50 10.33
N SER A 52 6.27 -4.67 10.04
CA SER A 52 5.83 -5.00 8.69
C SER A 52 4.65 -4.10 8.30
N LEU A 53 4.80 -3.39 7.20
CA LEU A 53 3.77 -2.51 6.65
C LEU A 53 2.94 -3.20 5.58
N ASP A 54 3.59 -4.01 4.75
CA ASP A 54 2.94 -4.76 3.69
C ASP A 54 3.76 -5.99 3.32
N VAL A 55 3.08 -6.97 2.73
CA VAL A 55 3.68 -8.19 2.19
C VAL A 55 3.02 -8.49 0.85
N PHE A 56 3.80 -8.81 -0.17
CA PHE A 56 3.26 -9.32 -1.42
C PHE A 56 4.05 -10.53 -1.95
N ASP A 57 3.39 -11.31 -2.81
CA ASP A 57 3.95 -12.52 -3.40
C ASP A 57 4.85 -12.16 -4.59
N THR A 58 6.11 -12.55 -4.52
CA THR A 58 7.12 -12.32 -5.55
C THR A 58 6.89 -13.13 -6.83
N THR A 59 6.03 -14.15 -6.77
CA THR A 59 5.65 -14.93 -7.94
C THR A 59 4.55 -14.26 -8.75
N LEU A 60 3.81 -13.34 -8.15
CA LEU A 60 2.71 -12.60 -8.78
C LEU A 60 3.14 -11.20 -9.22
N TYR A 61 3.92 -10.51 -8.41
CA TYR A 61 4.29 -9.12 -8.64
C TYR A 61 5.80 -8.93 -8.63
N ARG A 62 6.29 -8.14 -9.60
CA ARG A 62 7.71 -7.80 -9.75
C ARG A 62 8.08 -6.53 -9.00
N SER A 63 7.16 -5.58 -8.96
CA SER A 63 7.41 -4.26 -8.38
C SER A 63 6.13 -3.67 -7.81
N ALA A 64 6.28 -2.68 -6.94
CA ALA A 64 5.17 -1.94 -6.39
C ALA A 64 5.57 -0.49 -6.13
N LYS A 65 4.59 0.40 -6.27
CA LYS A 65 4.66 1.78 -5.82
C LYS A 65 3.71 1.93 -4.63
N TYR A 66 4.17 2.59 -3.60
CA TYR A 66 3.40 2.90 -2.40
C TYR A 66 3.22 4.39 -2.22
N VAL A 67 2.04 4.77 -1.77
CA VAL A 67 1.77 6.09 -1.20
C VAL A 67 1.52 5.88 0.28
N ILE A 68 2.30 6.54 1.12
CA ILE A 68 2.29 6.33 2.57
C ILE A 68 2.11 7.65 3.29
N GLN A 69 1.18 7.67 4.24
CA GLN A 69 1.01 8.76 5.18
C GLN A 69 1.23 8.23 6.60
N VAL A 70 2.19 8.82 7.30
CA VAL A 70 2.47 8.55 8.72
C VAL A 70 2.02 9.74 9.54
N THR A 71 1.27 9.47 10.59
CA THR A 71 0.83 10.48 11.56
C THR A 71 1.33 10.09 12.94
N ASP A 72 2.18 10.92 13.55
CA ASP A 72 2.50 10.83 14.97
C ASP A 72 1.32 11.41 15.76
N THR A 73 0.58 10.53 16.43
CA THR A 73 -0.65 10.90 17.12
C THR A 73 -0.40 11.59 18.47
N THR A 74 0.79 11.50 19.01
CA THR A 74 1.18 12.16 20.25
C THR A 74 1.56 13.62 20.02
N ASN A 75 2.35 13.88 18.97
CA ASN A 75 2.92 15.20 18.70
C ASN A 75 2.21 15.94 17.55
N ASN A 76 1.19 15.34 16.92
CA ASN A 76 0.48 15.90 15.76
C ASN A 76 1.43 16.25 14.61
N LEU A 77 2.34 15.34 14.30
CA LEU A 77 3.28 15.49 13.19
C LEU A 77 2.89 14.57 12.03
N TYR A 78 3.23 14.99 10.83
CA TYR A 78 2.83 14.31 9.60
C TYR A 78 4.03 14.08 8.69
N HIS A 79 4.06 12.91 8.07
CA HIS A 79 5.01 12.52 7.03
C HIS A 79 4.24 11.86 5.90
N PHE A 80 4.44 12.36 4.69
CA PHE A 80 3.86 11.81 3.46
C PHE A 80 4.98 11.49 2.49
N CYS A 81 4.99 10.29 1.92
CA CYS A 81 6.00 9.90 0.95
C CYS A 81 5.50 8.88 -0.05
N GLU A 82 6.29 8.69 -1.10
CA GLU A 82 6.16 7.58 -2.03
C GLU A 82 7.38 6.67 -1.92
N LEU A 83 7.13 5.34 -1.96
CA LEU A 83 8.17 4.34 -2.10
C LEU A 83 8.04 3.65 -3.44
N MET A 84 9.17 3.30 -4.05
CA MET A 84 9.23 2.30 -5.11
C MET A 84 9.99 1.07 -4.62
N VAL A 85 9.42 -0.10 -4.88
CA VAL A 85 9.98 -1.39 -4.50
C VAL A 85 10.07 -2.27 -5.74
N LEU A 86 11.22 -2.91 -5.92
CA LEU A 86 11.49 -3.86 -6.99
C LEU A 86 12.23 -5.06 -6.41
N HIS A 87 12.08 -6.23 -7.01
CA HIS A 87 12.90 -7.38 -6.66
C HIS A 87 13.37 -8.14 -7.90
N ASN A 88 14.46 -8.90 -7.75
CA ASN A 88 14.98 -9.79 -8.78
C ASN A 88 14.71 -11.29 -8.47
N GLY A 89 13.92 -11.57 -7.44
CA GLY A 89 13.62 -12.90 -6.94
C GLY A 89 14.46 -13.31 -5.74
N LEU A 90 15.60 -12.63 -5.49
CA LEU A 90 16.52 -12.93 -4.39
C LEU A 90 16.68 -11.73 -3.45
N ILE A 91 16.71 -10.53 -4.02
CA ILE A 91 16.97 -9.28 -3.30
C ILE A 91 15.85 -8.31 -3.62
N ALA A 92 15.42 -7.59 -2.60
CA ALA A 92 14.52 -6.44 -2.73
C ALA A 92 15.33 -5.14 -2.80
N PHE A 93 14.83 -4.21 -3.60
CA PHE A 93 15.36 -2.85 -3.74
C PHE A 93 14.24 -1.89 -3.38
N VAL A 94 14.53 -0.90 -2.57
CA VAL A 94 13.57 0.11 -2.16
C VAL A 94 14.17 1.50 -2.28
N THR A 95 13.36 2.45 -2.70
CA THR A 95 13.71 3.86 -2.65
C THR A 95 12.52 4.67 -2.17
N GLU A 96 12.80 5.60 -1.27
CA GLU A 96 11.86 6.64 -0.84
C GLU A 96 12.12 7.90 -1.67
N TYR A 97 11.06 8.50 -2.17
CA TYR A 97 11.14 9.76 -2.91
C TYR A 97 9.89 10.62 -2.62
N ALA A 98 9.91 11.88 -3.06
CA ALA A 98 8.82 12.83 -2.89
C ALA A 98 8.33 12.93 -1.43
N SER A 99 9.25 12.94 -0.47
CA SER A 99 8.92 12.99 0.96
C SER A 99 8.63 14.41 1.42
N LEU A 100 7.54 14.54 2.18
CA LEU A 100 7.11 15.78 2.83
C LEU A 100 6.93 15.53 4.33
N TYR A 101 7.46 16.43 5.14
CA TYR A 101 7.34 16.37 6.60
C TYR A 101 6.79 17.67 7.15
N SER A 102 5.93 17.59 8.17
CA SER A 102 5.52 18.78 8.91
C SER A 102 6.65 19.30 9.82
N SER A 103 7.61 18.44 10.17
CA SER A 103 8.78 18.79 11.00
C SER A 103 10.01 17.98 10.59
N TYR A 104 9.99 16.65 10.77
CA TYR A 104 11.08 15.74 10.44
C TYR A 104 10.50 14.39 10.00
N SER A 105 11.35 13.50 9.47
CA SER A 105 10.95 12.16 9.06
C SER A 105 10.46 11.35 10.23
N LEU A 106 9.23 10.84 10.15
CA LEU A 106 8.59 10.03 11.20
C LEU A 106 8.87 8.54 11.06
N MET A 107 9.37 8.08 9.91
CA MET A 107 9.59 6.67 9.64
C MET A 107 10.66 6.49 8.56
N SER A 108 11.51 5.50 8.72
CA SER A 108 12.39 5.00 7.68
C SER A 108 11.85 3.68 7.14
N PHE A 109 12.14 3.38 5.86
CA PHE A 109 11.56 2.22 5.18
C PHE A 109 12.64 1.29 4.65
N ASP A 110 12.33 -0.01 4.64
CA ASP A 110 13.19 -1.05 4.09
C ASP A 110 12.35 -2.14 3.42
N ALA A 111 12.99 -2.99 2.62
CA ALA A 111 12.34 -4.12 1.98
C ALA A 111 13.25 -5.35 2.00
N SER A 112 12.65 -6.52 2.23
CA SER A 112 13.38 -7.78 2.27
C SER A 112 12.55 -8.93 1.68
N ILE A 113 13.21 -10.01 1.27
CA ILE A 113 12.55 -11.21 0.77
C ILE A 113 12.81 -12.38 1.73
N SER A 114 11.76 -13.14 1.97
CA SER A 114 11.82 -14.42 2.67
C SER A 114 10.92 -15.43 1.94
N GLY A 115 11.50 -16.46 1.39
CA GLY A 115 10.78 -17.41 0.52
C GLY A 115 10.22 -16.71 -0.71
N THR A 116 8.92 -16.82 -0.91
CA THR A 116 8.18 -16.14 -2.00
C THR A 116 7.51 -14.85 -1.57
N SER A 117 7.81 -14.35 -0.37
CA SER A 117 7.20 -13.13 0.16
C SER A 117 8.20 -11.98 0.19
N LEU A 118 7.80 -10.83 -0.33
CA LEU A 118 8.50 -9.57 -0.16
C LEU A 118 7.81 -8.78 0.95
N PHE A 119 8.60 -8.39 1.94
CA PHE A 119 8.16 -7.59 3.09
C PHE A 119 8.61 -6.15 2.92
N VAL A 120 7.70 -5.21 3.08
CA VAL A 120 8.01 -3.79 3.21
C VAL A 120 7.87 -3.44 4.68
N THR A 121 8.90 -2.91 5.28
CA THR A 121 8.94 -2.58 6.70
C THR A 121 9.14 -1.09 6.93
N GLY A 122 8.63 -0.61 8.06
CA GLY A 122 8.83 0.75 8.52
C GLY A 122 9.37 0.75 9.94
N THR A 123 10.38 1.59 10.19
CA THR A 123 10.92 1.81 11.53
C THR A 123 10.55 3.21 11.98
N PRO A 124 9.63 3.34 12.96
CA PRO A 124 9.19 4.65 13.42
C PRO A 124 10.27 5.41 14.19
N THR A 125 10.32 6.73 14.00
CA THR A 125 11.17 7.63 14.79
C THR A 125 10.62 7.83 16.20
N ASN A 126 9.29 7.92 16.30
CA ASN A 126 8.57 8.04 17.58
C ASN A 126 7.57 6.90 17.72
N PRO A 127 7.18 6.51 18.95
CA PRO A 127 6.05 5.60 19.16
C PRO A 127 4.71 6.29 18.80
N ASN A 128 3.63 5.50 18.75
CA ASN A 128 2.25 5.96 18.56
C ASN A 128 1.98 6.65 17.23
N ASN A 129 2.26 5.92 16.15
CA ASN A 129 1.93 6.37 14.80
C ASN A 129 0.73 5.63 14.23
N THR A 130 0.00 6.33 13.38
CA THR A 130 -0.95 5.74 12.43
C THR A 130 -0.35 5.83 11.04
N VAL A 131 -0.26 4.70 10.35
CA VAL A 131 0.28 4.58 8.98
C VAL A 131 -0.84 4.17 8.05
N LYS A 132 -1.12 4.98 7.04
CA LYS A 132 -2.07 4.67 5.97
C LYS A 132 -1.31 4.42 4.68
N ILE A 133 -1.68 3.34 3.97
CA ILE A 133 -0.89 2.83 2.85
C ILE A 133 -1.81 2.48 1.68
N TYR A 134 -1.42 2.96 0.51
CA TYR A 134 -1.98 2.57 -0.77
C TYR A 134 -0.86 1.99 -1.65
N ARG A 135 -1.17 0.92 -2.40
CA ARG A 135 -0.21 0.22 -3.26
C ARG A 135 -0.71 0.11 -4.68
N VAL A 136 0.18 0.31 -5.64
CA VAL A 136 0.04 -0.13 -7.02
C VAL A 136 1.12 -1.18 -7.28
N ALA A 137 0.71 -2.43 -7.56
CA ALA A 137 1.62 -3.53 -7.85
C ALA A 137 1.60 -3.87 -9.32
N VAL A 138 2.77 -4.20 -9.87
CA VAL A 138 2.96 -4.57 -11.28
C VAL A 138 3.38 -6.04 -11.33
N GLY A 139 2.66 -6.84 -12.14
CA GLY A 139 2.88 -8.26 -12.32
C GLY A 139 4.24 -8.63 -12.90
N VAL A 140 4.64 -9.88 -12.65
CA VAL A 140 5.86 -10.47 -13.24
C VAL A 140 5.74 -10.73 -14.72
#